data_0610257e3fc84499674c3da512a31f48
#
_entry.id   0610257e3fc84499674c3da512a31f48
#
_cell.length_a   1.000
_cell.length_b   1.000
_cell.length_c   1.000
_cell.angle_alpha   90.00
_cell.angle_beta   90.00
_cell.angle_gamma   90.00
#
_symmetry.space_group_name_H-M   'P 1'
#
loop_
_entity.id
_entity.type
_entity.pdbx_description
1 polymer ?
#
loop_
_entity_poly.entity_id
_entity_poly.type
_entity_poly.pdbx_seq_one_letter_code
_entity_poly.pdbx_strand_id
1 'polypeptide(L)'
;MLIADFDEPARWILLMGLHQIALIDRRKWNDKKCMLFDLDEIFSRHQDHVYTAMAVLLRRDSLCPNKGDSLLDTFDDTSAKNAVEVSDNLRSALRECVEILGNEVIHDWTCNKERSIDEIDAGDLTVQALRYMYRLLFLLFIEAKQSLGYAPMKSDIYRTGYSLDSLRDIAEQMRGRMDEAGDSTYLADTLRRLDDLVFNGYPKTDEDFKGLAGEEAINAVFMVPPLKAHIFDPERTALIEHASLRDSVMLRIIDLMSVTKTGKGVKRRQRISYAALGIRQMGAVYEALLSY
;
A
#
# COMPACT_ATOMS: atom_id res chain seq x y z
N MET A 1 22.03 22.34 17.63
CA MET A 1 22.46 23.38 18.58
C MET A 1 21.37 23.78 19.57
N LEU A 2 20.09 23.72 19.31
CA LEU A 2 18.99 23.99 20.26
C LEU A 2 18.71 22.88 21.31
N ILE A 3 19.33 21.71 21.16
CA ILE A 3 19.01 20.49 21.94
C ILE A 3 20.03 20.23 23.05
N ALA A 4 21.19 20.92 23.05
CA ALA A 4 22.33 20.61 23.92
C ALA A 4 22.47 21.50 25.14
N ASP A 5 21.69 22.58 25.28
CA ASP A 5 21.92 23.62 26.32
C ASP A 5 21.05 23.46 27.57
N PHE A 6 20.37 22.33 27.76
CA PHE A 6 19.57 22.07 28.95
C PHE A 6 20.12 20.91 29.76
N ASP A 7 20.27 21.05 31.05
CA ASP A 7 20.69 19.98 31.98
C ASP A 7 19.74 18.77 31.92
N GLU A 8 18.44 19.01 31.67
CA GLU A 8 17.44 18.00 31.37
C GLU A 8 16.66 18.37 30.09
N PRO A 9 17.16 18.02 28.91
CA PRO A 9 16.47 18.38 27.68
C PRO A 9 15.18 17.60 27.51
N ALA A 10 14.11 18.32 27.08
CA ALA A 10 12.80 17.72 26.80
C ALA A 10 12.88 16.52 25.89
N ARG A 11 12.10 15.47 26.17
CA ARG A 11 12.02 14.28 25.34
C ARG A 11 11.41 14.58 23.97
N TRP A 12 10.32 15.31 23.95
CA TRP A 12 9.55 15.63 22.76
C TRP A 12 9.90 17.01 22.24
N ILE A 13 10.16 17.08 20.95
CA ILE A 13 10.42 18.32 20.23
C ILE A 13 9.32 18.49 19.18
N LEU A 14 8.64 19.63 19.21
CA LEU A 14 7.63 20.01 18.25
C LEU A 14 8.19 21.11 17.35
N LEU A 15 8.35 20.79 16.07
CA LEU A 15 8.73 21.78 15.05
C LEU A 15 7.49 22.16 14.27
N MET A 16 7.16 23.45 14.28
CA MET A 16 5.97 23.97 13.61
C MET A 16 6.39 24.84 12.43
N GLY A 17 5.98 24.43 11.22
CA GLY A 17 6.08 25.19 9.99
C GLY A 17 4.71 25.69 9.54
N LEU A 18 4.67 26.38 8.39
CA LEU A 18 3.42 26.89 7.80
C LEU A 18 2.52 25.75 7.31
N HIS A 19 3.11 24.70 6.74
CA HIS A 19 2.41 23.61 6.09
C HIS A 19 2.53 22.28 6.83
N GLN A 20 3.43 22.19 7.81
CA GLN A 20 3.75 20.91 8.45
C GLN A 20 4.08 21.09 9.93
N ILE A 21 3.72 20.09 10.72
CA ILE A 21 4.16 19.95 12.12
C ILE A 21 4.94 18.65 12.23
N ALA A 22 6.18 18.70 12.71
CA ALA A 22 6.99 17.52 13.01
C ALA A 22 7.10 17.31 14.52
N LEU A 23 6.69 16.12 14.97
CA LEU A 23 6.89 15.66 16.34
C LEU A 23 8.04 14.67 16.38
N ILE A 24 9.09 15.00 17.13
CA ILE A 24 10.33 14.25 17.21
C ILE A 24 10.51 13.70 18.62
N ASP A 25 10.71 12.38 18.74
CA ASP A 25 11.19 11.76 19.98
C ASP A 25 12.71 11.79 20.01
N ARG A 26 13.28 12.55 20.93
CA ARG A 26 14.73 12.65 21.10
C ARG A 26 15.38 11.32 21.47
N ARG A 27 14.69 10.41 22.15
CA ARG A 27 15.19 9.06 22.46
C ARG A 27 15.41 8.22 21.22
N LYS A 28 14.66 8.52 20.13
CA LYS A 28 14.71 7.81 18.83
C LYS A 28 15.43 8.64 17.75
N TRP A 29 16.22 9.62 18.14
CA TRP A 29 16.96 10.47 17.21
C TRP A 29 17.84 9.67 16.25
N ASN A 30 18.46 8.61 16.75
CA ASN A 30 19.33 7.73 15.96
C ASN A 30 18.55 6.90 14.93
N ASP A 31 17.27 6.69 15.15
CA ASP A 31 16.40 5.97 14.19
C ASP A 31 15.98 6.83 13.01
N LYS A 32 16.30 8.16 13.06
CA LYS A 32 15.95 9.14 12.02
C LYS A 32 14.45 9.13 11.69
N LYS A 33 13.60 8.94 12.69
CA LYS A 33 12.15 8.89 12.55
C LYS A 33 11.51 10.09 13.25
N CYS A 34 10.50 10.66 12.61
CA CYS A 34 9.62 11.65 13.21
C CYS A 34 8.19 11.39 12.77
N MET A 35 7.23 11.90 13.51
CA MET A 35 5.83 11.94 13.10
C MET A 35 5.59 13.29 12.42
N LEU A 36 5.20 13.24 11.15
CA LEU A 36 4.94 14.44 10.36
C LEU A 36 3.43 14.58 10.13
N PHE A 37 2.91 15.76 10.41
CA PHE A 37 1.54 16.17 10.13
C PHE A 37 1.59 17.15 8.95
N ASP A 38 1.09 16.72 7.80
CA ASP A 38 0.91 17.59 6.64
C ASP A 38 -0.41 18.35 6.81
N LEU A 39 -0.32 19.63 7.15
CA LEU A 39 -1.49 20.45 7.47
C LEU A 39 -2.35 20.72 6.22
N ASP A 40 -1.71 20.89 5.06
CA ASP A 40 -2.42 21.14 3.83
C ASP A 40 -3.28 19.94 3.46
N GLU A 41 -2.74 18.73 3.56
CA GLU A 41 -3.46 17.50 3.30
C GLU A 41 -4.55 17.25 4.36
N ILE A 42 -4.22 17.42 5.65
CA ILE A 42 -5.18 17.23 6.74
C ILE A 42 -6.37 18.17 6.60
N PHE A 43 -6.12 19.45 6.32
CA PHE A 43 -7.18 20.45 6.21
C PHE A 43 -7.97 20.34 4.90
N SER A 44 -7.34 19.95 3.77
CA SER A 44 -8.04 19.80 2.49
C SER A 44 -9.04 18.63 2.49
N ARG A 45 -8.77 17.58 3.26
CA ARG A 45 -9.63 16.39 3.32
C ARG A 45 -10.89 16.55 4.19
N HIS A 46 -10.95 17.57 5.06
CA HIS A 46 -12.07 17.85 5.97
C HIS A 46 -12.62 16.63 6.73
N GLN A 47 -11.71 15.76 7.23
CA GLN A 47 -12.09 14.52 7.93
C GLN A 47 -12.00 14.69 9.45
N ASP A 48 -13.12 14.70 10.15
CA ASP A 48 -13.21 14.92 11.61
C ASP A 48 -12.37 13.94 12.43
N HIS A 49 -12.27 12.68 11.98
CA HIS A 49 -11.47 11.68 12.69
C HIS A 49 -9.97 11.97 12.61
N VAL A 50 -9.49 12.58 11.52
CA VAL A 50 -8.09 12.98 11.35
C VAL A 50 -7.77 14.18 12.26
N TYR A 51 -8.66 15.15 12.34
CA TYR A 51 -8.52 16.27 13.28
C TYR A 51 -8.48 15.79 14.73
N THR A 52 -9.38 14.86 15.07
CA THR A 52 -9.42 14.25 16.40
C THR A 52 -8.13 13.50 16.72
N ALA A 53 -7.63 12.70 15.79
CA ALA A 53 -6.37 11.98 15.95
C ALA A 53 -5.19 12.92 16.16
N MET A 54 -5.07 13.98 15.35
CA MET A 54 -4.03 15.01 15.49
C MET A 54 -4.12 15.69 16.86
N ALA A 55 -5.31 16.11 17.27
CA ALA A 55 -5.52 16.76 18.57
C ALA A 55 -5.16 15.84 19.73
N VAL A 56 -5.52 14.55 19.68
CA VAL A 56 -5.16 13.57 20.71
C VAL A 56 -3.66 13.32 20.77
N LEU A 57 -2.99 13.19 19.62
CA LEU A 57 -1.55 12.92 19.58
C LEU A 57 -0.70 14.11 20.06
N LEU A 58 -1.13 15.33 19.79
CA LEU A 58 -0.41 16.54 20.16
C LEU A 58 -0.77 17.08 21.56
N ARG A 59 -1.73 16.46 22.26
CA ARG A 59 -2.08 16.86 23.62
C ARG A 59 -0.91 16.68 24.58
N ARG A 60 -0.77 17.61 25.53
CA ARG A 60 0.22 17.53 26.60
C ARG A 60 0.15 16.20 27.35
N ASP A 61 -1.05 15.76 27.73
CA ASP A 61 -1.24 14.52 28.50
C ASP A 61 -0.85 13.26 27.72
N SER A 62 -0.91 13.31 26.37
CA SER A 62 -0.47 12.22 25.51
C SER A 62 1.04 12.16 25.35
N LEU A 63 1.71 13.32 25.39
CA LEU A 63 3.16 13.42 25.22
C LEU A 63 3.90 13.31 26.56
N CYS A 64 3.41 13.99 27.59
CA CYS A 64 4.02 14.13 28.90
C CYS A 64 2.99 13.92 30.01
N PRO A 65 2.51 12.68 30.22
CA PRO A 65 1.56 12.40 31.29
C PRO A 65 2.21 12.62 32.66
N ASN A 66 1.41 13.05 33.63
CA ASN A 66 1.90 13.25 35.00
C ASN A 66 2.30 11.92 35.69
N LYS A 67 1.77 10.79 35.26
CA LYS A 67 2.07 9.45 35.78
C LYS A 67 1.97 8.43 34.63
N GLY A 68 2.88 7.45 34.63
CA GLY A 68 2.89 6.35 33.68
C GLY A 68 3.54 6.68 32.33
N ASP A 69 3.42 5.76 31.38
CA ASP A 69 3.97 5.88 30.03
C ASP A 69 3.13 6.84 29.19
N SER A 70 3.76 7.50 28.23
CA SER A 70 3.05 8.37 27.28
C SER A 70 2.16 7.53 26.35
N LEU A 71 1.08 8.14 25.85
CA LEU A 71 0.23 7.49 24.85
C LEU A 71 1.05 7.02 23.63
N LEU A 72 2.07 7.80 23.26
CA LEU A 72 2.96 7.48 22.15
C LEU A 72 3.87 6.28 22.44
N ASP A 73 4.30 6.08 23.70
CA ASP A 73 5.02 4.86 24.09
C ASP A 73 4.15 3.62 23.92
N THR A 74 2.90 3.69 24.36
CA THR A 74 1.93 2.61 24.19
C THR A 74 1.67 2.30 22.72
N PHE A 75 1.55 3.33 21.88
CA PHE A 75 1.38 3.15 20.43
C PHE A 75 2.62 2.57 19.77
N ASP A 76 3.80 2.96 20.22
CA ASP A 76 5.06 2.45 19.68
C ASP A 76 5.25 0.96 19.96
N ASP A 77 5.03 0.54 21.22
CA ASP A 77 5.06 -0.87 21.61
C ASP A 77 4.02 -1.70 20.87
N THR A 78 2.82 -1.15 20.71
CA THR A 78 1.73 -1.77 19.96
C THR A 78 2.07 -1.85 18.47
N SER A 79 2.65 -0.79 17.89
CA SER A 79 3.06 -0.75 16.49
C SER A 79 4.14 -1.78 16.17
N ALA A 80 5.12 -1.98 17.05
CA ALA A 80 6.16 -3.00 16.88
C ALA A 80 5.57 -4.42 16.88
N LYS A 81 4.64 -4.70 17.80
CA LYS A 81 3.91 -5.98 17.85
C LYS A 81 3.03 -6.17 16.63
N ASN A 82 2.27 -5.15 16.26
CA ASN A 82 1.39 -5.18 15.09
C ASN A 82 2.17 -5.40 13.79
N ALA A 83 3.38 -4.86 13.65
CA ALA A 83 4.19 -5.04 12.45
C ALA A 83 4.59 -6.51 12.22
N VAL A 84 4.87 -7.27 13.29
CA VAL A 84 5.13 -8.72 13.21
C VAL A 84 3.86 -9.46 12.85
N GLU A 85 2.76 -9.18 13.54
CA GLU A 85 1.45 -9.79 13.27
C GLU A 85 0.96 -9.50 11.84
N VAL A 86 1.15 -8.28 11.34
CA VAL A 86 0.83 -7.90 9.97
C VAL A 86 1.66 -8.70 8.97
N SER A 87 2.96 -8.91 9.21
CA SER A 87 3.79 -9.74 8.33
C SER A 87 3.29 -11.17 8.23
N ASP A 88 2.91 -11.79 9.35
CA ASP A 88 2.40 -13.18 9.38
C ASP A 88 1.01 -13.27 8.73
N ASN A 89 0.14 -12.29 8.98
CA ASN A 89 -1.15 -12.19 8.31
C ASN A 89 -0.99 -12.04 6.79
N LEU A 90 -0.06 -11.18 6.33
CA LEU A 90 0.22 -10.99 4.90
C LEU A 90 0.74 -12.26 4.24
N ARG A 91 1.65 -13.01 4.88
CA ARG A 91 2.14 -14.29 4.36
C ARG A 91 1.00 -15.28 4.12
N SER A 92 0.12 -15.40 5.10
CA SER A 92 -1.06 -16.28 4.99
C SER A 92 -2.05 -15.80 3.94
N ALA A 93 -2.29 -14.48 3.85
CA ALA A 93 -3.17 -13.89 2.85
C ALA A 93 -2.63 -14.06 1.43
N LEU A 94 -1.33 -13.83 1.23
CA LEU A 94 -0.70 -13.97 -0.09
C LEU A 94 -0.72 -15.40 -0.61
N ARG A 95 -0.56 -16.41 0.26
CA ARG A 95 -0.74 -17.82 -0.15
C ARG A 95 -2.14 -18.08 -0.65
N GLU A 96 -3.15 -17.65 0.10
CA GLU A 96 -4.55 -17.77 -0.31
C GLU A 96 -4.81 -17.00 -1.63
N CYS A 97 -4.21 -15.82 -1.81
CA CYS A 97 -4.32 -15.05 -3.04
C CYS A 97 -3.69 -15.76 -4.25
N VAL A 98 -2.55 -16.42 -4.08
CA VAL A 98 -1.91 -17.20 -5.15
C VAL A 98 -2.82 -18.35 -5.61
N GLU A 99 -3.43 -19.07 -4.65
CA GLU A 99 -4.38 -20.15 -4.96
C GLU A 99 -5.63 -19.62 -5.67
N ILE A 100 -6.19 -18.51 -5.19
CA ILE A 100 -7.37 -17.86 -5.80
C ILE A 100 -7.04 -17.42 -7.23
N LEU A 101 -5.91 -16.75 -7.45
CA LEU A 101 -5.49 -16.26 -8.75
C LEU A 101 -5.19 -17.41 -9.71
N GLY A 102 -4.48 -18.45 -9.26
CA GLY A 102 -4.20 -19.63 -10.06
C GLY A 102 -5.47 -20.36 -10.52
N ASN A 103 -6.42 -20.52 -9.59
CA ASN A 103 -7.72 -21.12 -9.91
C ASN A 103 -8.52 -20.28 -10.91
N GLU A 104 -8.45 -18.96 -10.83
CA GLU A 104 -9.13 -18.07 -11.79
C GLU A 104 -8.53 -18.16 -13.19
N VAL A 105 -7.19 -18.21 -13.29
CA VAL A 105 -6.51 -18.42 -14.58
C VAL A 105 -6.90 -19.77 -15.18
N ILE A 106 -6.94 -20.84 -14.38
CA ILE A 106 -7.38 -22.17 -14.82
C ILE A 106 -8.83 -22.14 -15.27
N HIS A 107 -9.71 -21.47 -14.54
CA HIS A 107 -11.12 -21.29 -14.90
C HIS A 107 -11.26 -20.59 -16.25
N ASP A 108 -10.57 -19.46 -16.44
CA ASP A 108 -10.60 -18.77 -17.76
C ASP A 108 -10.07 -19.65 -18.89
N TRP A 109 -8.99 -20.40 -18.62
CA TRP A 109 -8.38 -21.29 -19.62
C TRP A 109 -9.31 -22.42 -20.04
N THR A 110 -9.97 -23.06 -19.09
CA THR A 110 -10.81 -24.23 -19.34
C THR A 110 -12.24 -23.88 -19.76
N CYS A 111 -12.84 -22.85 -19.10
CA CYS A 111 -14.25 -22.52 -19.31
C CYS A 111 -14.46 -21.48 -20.42
N ASN A 112 -13.63 -20.44 -20.47
CA ASN A 112 -13.80 -19.35 -21.43
C ASN A 112 -13.07 -19.64 -22.77
N LYS A 113 -11.85 -20.22 -22.67
CA LYS A 113 -11.01 -20.51 -23.84
C LYS A 113 -11.13 -21.92 -24.32
N GLU A 114 -11.90 -22.79 -23.65
CA GLU A 114 -12.15 -24.17 -23.98
C GLU A 114 -10.88 -25.00 -24.23
N ARG A 115 -9.80 -24.70 -23.48
CA ARG A 115 -8.50 -25.39 -23.61
C ARG A 115 -8.32 -26.47 -22.55
N SER A 116 -7.44 -27.44 -22.84
CA SER A 116 -7.08 -28.44 -21.82
C SER A 116 -6.25 -27.87 -20.70
N ILE A 117 -6.52 -28.30 -19.46
CA ILE A 117 -5.72 -27.97 -18.30
C ILE A 117 -4.28 -28.51 -18.44
N ASP A 118 -4.08 -29.59 -19.17
CA ASP A 118 -2.76 -30.22 -19.40
C ASP A 118 -1.81 -29.32 -20.21
N GLU A 119 -2.31 -28.24 -20.83
CA GLU A 119 -1.51 -27.25 -21.54
C GLU A 119 -0.87 -26.22 -20.59
N ILE A 120 -1.30 -26.18 -19.33
CA ILE A 120 -0.75 -25.26 -18.33
C ILE A 120 0.25 -26.02 -17.45
N ASP A 121 1.51 -25.54 -17.41
CA ASP A 121 2.45 -25.98 -16.40
C ASP A 121 2.08 -25.35 -15.04
N ALA A 122 1.73 -26.20 -14.09
CA ALA A 122 1.30 -25.75 -12.76
C ALA A 122 2.42 -25.03 -12.00
N GLY A 123 3.67 -25.42 -12.21
CA GLY A 123 4.83 -24.78 -11.61
C GLY A 123 5.04 -23.38 -12.18
N ASP A 124 4.96 -23.23 -13.51
CA ASP A 124 5.07 -21.93 -14.18
C ASP A 124 3.92 -20.99 -13.77
N LEU A 125 2.67 -21.49 -13.75
CA LEU A 125 1.52 -20.70 -13.27
C LEU A 125 1.72 -20.22 -11.84
N THR A 126 2.23 -21.08 -10.95
CA THR A 126 2.52 -20.72 -9.55
C THR A 126 3.56 -19.60 -9.46
N VAL A 127 4.66 -19.70 -10.23
CA VAL A 127 5.69 -18.67 -10.28
C VAL A 127 5.15 -17.34 -10.80
N GLN A 128 4.29 -17.38 -11.84
CA GLN A 128 3.67 -16.18 -12.37
C GLN A 128 2.69 -15.56 -11.37
N ALA A 129 1.87 -16.37 -10.68
CA ALA A 129 0.95 -15.92 -9.66
C ALA A 129 1.70 -15.28 -8.45
N LEU A 130 2.78 -15.90 -7.99
CA LEU A 130 3.65 -15.35 -6.95
C LEU A 130 4.22 -13.98 -7.37
N ARG A 131 4.69 -13.86 -8.61
CA ARG A 131 5.22 -12.59 -9.15
C ARG A 131 4.15 -11.52 -9.22
N TYR A 132 2.95 -11.86 -9.67
CA TYR A 132 1.83 -10.94 -9.72
C TYR A 132 1.40 -10.47 -8.33
N MET A 133 1.32 -11.37 -7.34
CA MET A 133 1.02 -11.01 -5.96
C MET A 133 2.09 -10.10 -5.35
N TYR A 134 3.35 -10.36 -5.66
CA TYR A 134 4.44 -9.50 -5.20
C TYR A 134 4.39 -8.11 -5.85
N ARG A 135 3.98 -8.01 -7.12
CA ARG A 135 3.73 -6.75 -7.81
C ARG A 135 2.69 -5.91 -7.09
N LEU A 136 1.53 -6.50 -6.74
CA LEU A 136 0.50 -5.82 -5.98
C LEU A 136 0.98 -5.39 -4.58
N LEU A 137 1.72 -6.25 -3.89
CA LEU A 137 2.31 -5.95 -2.59
C LEU A 137 3.28 -4.75 -2.68
N PHE A 138 4.11 -4.71 -3.71
CA PHE A 138 5.04 -3.62 -3.94
C PHE A 138 4.32 -2.31 -4.25
N LEU A 139 3.28 -2.33 -5.08
CA LEU A 139 2.46 -1.16 -5.38
C LEU A 139 1.80 -0.59 -4.11
N LEU A 140 1.19 -1.43 -3.27
CA LEU A 140 0.63 -1.03 -1.98
C LEU A 140 1.68 -0.38 -1.07
N PHE A 141 2.91 -0.88 -1.12
CA PHE A 141 4.02 -0.34 -0.32
C PHE A 141 4.48 1.03 -0.82
N ILE A 142 4.67 1.22 -2.14
CA ILE A 142 5.13 2.51 -2.70
C ILE A 142 4.06 3.60 -2.58
N GLU A 143 2.78 3.27 -2.73
CA GLU A 143 1.67 4.21 -2.51
C GLU A 143 1.60 4.66 -1.05
N ALA A 144 1.81 3.75 -0.10
CA ALA A 144 1.83 4.07 1.32
C ALA A 144 3.08 4.86 1.73
N LYS A 145 4.16 4.82 0.94
CA LYS A 145 5.43 5.54 1.19
C LYS A 145 5.68 6.63 0.15
N GLN A 146 4.87 7.66 0.19
CA GLN A 146 4.94 8.80 -0.73
C GLN A 146 6.33 9.44 -0.81
N SER A 147 7.12 9.37 0.27
CA SER A 147 8.50 9.87 0.31
C SER A 147 9.46 9.19 -0.67
N LEU A 148 9.08 8.01 -1.21
CA LEU A 148 9.87 7.31 -2.24
C LEU A 148 9.71 7.93 -3.63
N GLY A 149 8.64 8.71 -3.87
CA GLY A 149 8.41 9.44 -5.11
C GLY A 149 8.03 8.59 -6.33
N TYR A 150 7.73 7.29 -6.15
CA TYR A 150 7.36 6.40 -7.26
C TYR A 150 5.88 6.45 -7.63
N ALA A 151 5.01 6.74 -6.67
CA ALA A 151 3.56 6.85 -6.90
C ALA A 151 3.12 8.30 -6.72
N PRO A 152 2.47 8.92 -7.72
CA PRO A 152 2.04 10.32 -7.66
C PRO A 152 0.74 10.48 -6.87
N MET A 153 0.74 10.10 -5.59
CA MET A 153 -0.44 10.12 -4.71
C MET A 153 -1.03 11.51 -4.48
N LYS A 154 -0.29 12.57 -4.80
CA LYS A 154 -0.79 13.96 -4.79
C LYS A 154 -1.67 14.28 -6.00
N SER A 155 -1.57 13.52 -7.09
CA SER A 155 -2.43 13.67 -8.26
C SER A 155 -3.80 13.04 -7.99
N ASP A 156 -4.87 13.82 -8.11
CA ASP A 156 -6.24 13.31 -7.97
C ASP A 156 -6.56 12.26 -9.03
N ILE A 157 -6.03 12.43 -10.24
CA ILE A 157 -6.20 11.46 -11.35
C ILE A 157 -5.63 10.10 -10.97
N TYR A 158 -4.41 10.06 -10.42
CA TYR A 158 -3.82 8.82 -9.96
C TYR A 158 -4.58 8.24 -8.79
N ARG A 159 -4.82 9.04 -7.77
CA ARG A 159 -5.43 8.60 -6.52
C ARG A 159 -6.82 8.01 -6.72
N THR A 160 -7.65 8.62 -7.58
CA THR A 160 -9.03 8.16 -7.80
C THR A 160 -9.16 7.13 -8.92
N GLY A 161 -8.30 7.19 -9.95
CA GLY A 161 -8.42 6.38 -11.15
C GLY A 161 -7.50 5.16 -11.22
N TYR A 162 -6.37 5.18 -10.52
CA TYR A 162 -5.34 4.15 -10.67
C TYR A 162 -4.85 3.54 -9.36
N SER A 163 -4.96 4.25 -8.22
CA SER A 163 -4.32 3.81 -6.98
C SER A 163 -4.95 2.52 -6.43
N LEU A 164 -4.10 1.65 -5.93
CA LEU A 164 -4.52 0.47 -5.17
C LEU A 164 -5.26 0.87 -3.89
N ASP A 165 -4.96 2.04 -3.33
CA ASP A 165 -5.65 2.53 -2.15
C ASP A 165 -7.15 2.78 -2.42
N SER A 166 -7.51 3.32 -3.62
CA SER A 166 -8.91 3.44 -4.04
C SER A 166 -9.57 2.09 -4.27
N LEU A 167 -8.85 1.12 -4.84
CA LEU A 167 -9.36 -0.24 -5.02
C LEU A 167 -9.59 -0.97 -3.69
N ARG A 168 -8.77 -0.68 -2.67
CA ARG A 168 -8.99 -1.17 -1.30
C ARG A 168 -10.29 -0.63 -0.70
N ASP A 169 -10.59 0.63 -0.94
CA ASP A 169 -11.84 1.25 -0.48
C ASP A 169 -13.05 0.59 -1.16
N ILE A 170 -12.97 0.31 -2.46
CA ILE A 170 -14.00 -0.42 -3.21
C ILE A 170 -14.17 -1.83 -2.64
N ALA A 171 -13.08 -2.58 -2.43
CA ALA A 171 -13.13 -3.93 -1.88
C ALA A 171 -13.73 -3.94 -0.47
N GLU A 172 -13.44 -2.93 0.36
CA GLU A 172 -14.02 -2.79 1.68
C GLU A 172 -15.54 -2.51 1.62
N GLN A 173 -15.98 -1.66 0.72
CA GLN A 173 -17.41 -1.35 0.51
C GLN A 173 -18.18 -2.56 -0.04
N MET A 174 -17.54 -3.34 -0.92
CA MET A 174 -18.14 -4.53 -1.53
C MET A 174 -18.03 -5.80 -0.67
N ARG A 175 -17.42 -5.70 0.53
CA ARG A 175 -17.24 -6.85 1.42
C ARG A 175 -18.59 -7.47 1.79
N GLY A 176 -18.71 -8.77 1.56
CA GLY A 176 -19.96 -9.54 1.73
C GLY A 176 -20.88 -9.51 0.51
N ARG A 177 -20.54 -8.75 -0.54
CA ARG A 177 -21.30 -8.65 -1.80
C ARG A 177 -20.39 -8.73 -3.03
N MET A 178 -19.19 -9.28 -2.89
CA MET A 178 -18.19 -9.33 -3.98
C MET A 178 -18.68 -10.13 -5.19
N ASP A 179 -19.53 -11.14 -4.96
CA ASP A 179 -20.13 -11.93 -6.03
C ASP A 179 -21.09 -11.10 -6.92
N GLU A 180 -21.62 -9.97 -6.40
CA GLU A 180 -22.46 -9.04 -7.16
C GLU A 180 -21.66 -8.29 -8.26
N ALA A 181 -20.32 -8.26 -8.17
CA ALA A 181 -19.47 -7.69 -9.21
C ALA A 181 -19.48 -8.53 -10.52
N GLY A 182 -19.91 -9.78 -10.41
CA GLY A 182 -20.11 -10.67 -11.57
C GLY A 182 -18.84 -10.95 -12.34
N ASP A 183 -19.02 -11.12 -13.67
CA ASP A 183 -17.96 -11.50 -14.60
C ASP A 183 -17.24 -10.29 -15.24
N SER A 184 -17.48 -9.08 -14.76
CA SER A 184 -16.72 -7.87 -15.16
C SER A 184 -15.22 -8.08 -14.92
N THR A 185 -14.39 -7.51 -15.81
CA THR A 185 -12.92 -7.55 -15.72
C THR A 185 -12.29 -6.17 -15.49
N TYR A 186 -13.12 -5.19 -15.12
CA TYR A 186 -12.71 -3.79 -15.02
C TYR A 186 -11.52 -3.58 -14.08
N LEU A 187 -11.51 -4.27 -12.92
CA LEU A 187 -10.43 -4.14 -11.94
C LEU A 187 -9.12 -4.72 -12.46
N ALA A 188 -9.19 -5.88 -13.10
CA ALA A 188 -8.02 -6.50 -13.73
C ALA A 188 -7.45 -5.61 -14.84
N ASP A 189 -8.30 -5.03 -15.67
CA ASP A 189 -7.89 -4.12 -16.73
C ASP A 189 -7.30 -2.82 -16.19
N THR A 190 -7.85 -2.31 -15.09
CA THR A 190 -7.29 -1.14 -14.38
C THR A 190 -5.90 -1.45 -13.83
N LEU A 191 -5.70 -2.61 -13.22
CA LEU A 191 -4.40 -3.03 -12.70
C LEU A 191 -3.39 -3.25 -13.82
N ARG A 192 -3.77 -3.85 -14.95
CA ARG A 192 -2.89 -3.99 -16.13
C ARG A 192 -2.43 -2.62 -16.63
N ARG A 193 -3.34 -1.64 -16.69
CA ARG A 193 -2.97 -0.26 -17.07
C ARG A 193 -2.02 0.38 -16.07
N LEU A 194 -2.25 0.15 -14.78
CA LEU A 194 -1.33 0.62 -13.74
C LEU A 194 0.06 -0.03 -13.87
N ASP A 195 0.10 -1.34 -14.11
CA ASP A 195 1.34 -2.08 -14.33
C ASP A 195 2.11 -1.56 -15.56
N ASP A 196 1.41 -1.29 -16.67
CA ASP A 196 2.00 -0.67 -17.87
C ASP A 196 2.54 0.74 -17.57
N LEU A 197 1.78 1.55 -16.82
CA LEU A 197 2.22 2.88 -16.39
C LEU A 197 3.47 2.81 -15.51
N VAL A 198 3.54 1.86 -14.60
CA VAL A 198 4.71 1.70 -13.72
C VAL A 198 5.91 1.16 -14.51
N PHE A 199 5.70 0.21 -15.41
CA PHE A 199 6.78 -0.39 -16.20
C PHE A 199 7.34 0.59 -17.24
N ASN A 200 6.49 1.24 -18.02
CA ASN A 200 6.88 2.11 -19.13
C ASN A 200 7.02 3.59 -18.73
N GLY A 201 6.42 3.99 -17.62
CA GLY A 201 6.32 5.37 -17.20
C GLY A 201 5.24 6.15 -17.96
N TYR A 202 4.95 7.35 -17.45
CA TYR A 202 4.11 8.34 -18.11
C TYR A 202 4.61 9.75 -17.76
N PRO A 203 4.76 10.64 -18.72
CA PRO A 203 4.60 10.45 -20.18
C PRO A 203 5.64 9.50 -20.77
N LYS A 204 5.29 8.85 -21.91
CA LYS A 204 6.17 7.85 -22.58
C LYS A 204 7.26 8.50 -23.45
N THR A 205 7.05 9.73 -23.89
CA THR A 205 7.95 10.44 -24.83
C THR A 205 8.23 11.88 -24.38
N ASP A 206 9.40 12.42 -24.81
CA ASP A 206 9.75 13.81 -24.58
C ASP A 206 8.77 14.80 -25.25
N GLU A 207 8.01 14.36 -26.24
CA GLU A 207 6.99 15.17 -26.90
C GLU A 207 5.78 15.42 -26.00
N ASP A 208 5.44 14.45 -25.16
CA ASP A 208 4.37 14.59 -24.18
C ASP A 208 4.70 15.64 -23.11
N PHE A 209 6.00 15.95 -22.90
CA PHE A 209 6.45 17.01 -21.99
C PHE A 209 6.41 18.42 -22.58
N LYS A 210 6.39 18.57 -23.91
CA LYS A 210 6.50 19.90 -24.56
C LYS A 210 5.34 20.87 -24.28
N GLY A 211 4.24 20.36 -23.75
CA GLY A 211 3.08 21.18 -23.35
C GLY A 211 3.10 21.63 -21.88
N LEU A 212 4.07 21.20 -21.09
CA LEU A 212 4.11 21.35 -19.64
C LEU A 212 5.18 22.38 -19.26
N ALA A 213 4.80 23.66 -19.14
CA ALA A 213 5.68 24.74 -18.74
C ALA A 213 5.46 25.13 -17.27
N GLY A 214 6.51 24.96 -16.45
CA GLY A 214 6.59 25.49 -15.09
C GLY A 214 6.50 24.44 -13.98
N GLU A 215 7.10 24.75 -12.83
CA GLU A 215 7.17 23.89 -11.64
C GLU A 215 5.78 23.53 -11.07
N GLU A 216 4.81 24.43 -11.18
CA GLU A 216 3.41 24.19 -10.78
C GLU A 216 2.69 23.22 -11.73
N ALA A 217 3.01 23.25 -13.02
CA ALA A 217 2.47 22.30 -14.00
C ALA A 217 3.02 20.89 -13.76
N ILE A 218 4.28 20.75 -13.36
CA ILE A 218 4.91 19.47 -13.03
C ILE A 218 4.25 18.83 -11.80
N ASN A 219 3.87 19.62 -10.81
CA ASN A 219 3.19 19.12 -9.59
C ASN A 219 1.69 18.81 -9.83
N ALA A 220 1.07 19.43 -10.83
CA ALA A 220 -0.32 19.18 -11.21
C ALA A 220 -0.48 18.06 -12.24
N VAL A 221 0.61 17.66 -12.90
CA VAL A 221 0.59 16.65 -13.95
C VAL A 221 0.84 15.27 -13.36
N PHE A 222 -0.01 14.33 -13.79
CA PHE A 222 0.16 12.93 -13.54
C PHE A 222 1.48 12.43 -14.20
N MET A 223 2.50 12.18 -13.39
CA MET A 223 3.78 11.64 -13.84
C MET A 223 4.12 10.37 -13.06
N VAL A 224 4.49 9.32 -13.77
CA VAL A 224 5.00 8.07 -13.21
C VAL A 224 6.36 7.80 -13.81
N PRO A 225 7.45 7.81 -13.04
CA PRO A 225 8.78 7.46 -13.56
C PRO A 225 8.80 5.97 -13.95
N PRO A 226 9.43 5.62 -15.10
CA PRO A 226 9.46 4.24 -15.56
C PRO A 226 10.28 3.37 -14.58
N LEU A 227 9.68 2.29 -14.12
CA LEU A 227 10.31 1.27 -13.29
C LEU A 227 10.42 -0.03 -14.10
N LYS A 228 11.43 -0.14 -14.97
CA LYS A 228 11.66 -1.32 -15.80
C LYS A 228 12.24 -2.50 -15.00
N ALA A 229 11.57 -2.85 -13.92
CA ALA A 229 11.94 -3.99 -13.10
C ALA A 229 11.26 -5.27 -13.59
N HIS A 230 11.97 -6.40 -13.48
CA HIS A 230 11.47 -7.71 -13.87
C HIS A 230 10.11 -8.10 -13.27
N ILE A 231 9.76 -7.52 -12.13
CA ILE A 231 8.49 -7.77 -11.46
C ILE A 231 7.30 -7.20 -12.23
N PHE A 232 7.50 -6.09 -12.97
CA PHE A 232 6.45 -5.42 -13.76
C PHE A 232 6.48 -5.82 -15.25
N ASP A 233 7.43 -6.65 -15.67
CA ASP A 233 7.52 -7.15 -17.03
C ASP A 233 6.32 -8.05 -17.36
N PRO A 234 5.43 -7.66 -18.28
CA PRO A 234 4.23 -8.43 -18.61
C PRO A 234 4.55 -9.80 -19.23
N GLU A 235 5.68 -9.93 -19.94
CA GLU A 235 6.08 -11.21 -20.54
C GLU A 235 6.33 -12.29 -19.48
N ARG A 236 6.67 -11.87 -18.25
CA ARG A 236 6.95 -12.78 -17.13
C ARG A 236 5.71 -13.23 -16.36
N THR A 237 4.55 -12.70 -16.70
CA THR A 237 3.24 -13.05 -16.14
C THR A 237 2.21 -13.26 -17.24
N ALA A 238 2.64 -13.78 -18.39
CA ALA A 238 1.84 -13.89 -19.61
C ALA A 238 0.53 -14.68 -19.41
N LEU A 239 0.53 -15.75 -18.62
CA LEU A 239 -0.68 -16.53 -18.31
C LEU A 239 -1.73 -15.67 -17.60
N ILE A 240 -1.30 -14.77 -16.71
CA ILE A 240 -2.17 -13.88 -15.94
C ILE A 240 -2.60 -12.68 -16.78
N GLU A 241 -1.66 -12.08 -17.52
CA GLU A 241 -1.95 -10.92 -18.36
C GLU A 241 -2.98 -11.23 -19.45
N HIS A 242 -2.99 -12.46 -19.98
CA HIS A 242 -3.94 -12.89 -21.00
C HIS A 242 -5.21 -13.54 -20.45
N ALA A 243 -5.34 -13.70 -19.13
CA ALA A 243 -6.52 -14.27 -18.51
C ALA A 243 -7.60 -13.21 -18.30
N SER A 244 -8.86 -13.58 -18.46
CA SER A 244 -10.02 -12.76 -18.08
C SER A 244 -10.28 -12.95 -16.59
N LEU A 245 -9.68 -12.10 -15.76
CA LEU A 245 -9.83 -12.16 -14.30
C LEU A 245 -11.08 -11.42 -13.87
N ARG A 246 -12.02 -12.12 -13.24
CA ARG A 246 -13.29 -11.52 -12.78
C ARG A 246 -13.11 -10.55 -11.63
N ASP A 247 -13.88 -9.47 -11.62
CA ASP A 247 -13.84 -8.45 -10.57
C ASP A 247 -14.17 -9.03 -9.19
N SER A 248 -15.08 -10.00 -9.09
CA SER A 248 -15.39 -10.71 -7.85
C SER A 248 -14.15 -11.38 -7.23
N VAL A 249 -13.29 -11.96 -8.05
CA VAL A 249 -12.03 -12.60 -7.65
C VAL A 249 -10.98 -11.54 -7.28
N MET A 250 -10.84 -10.50 -8.09
CA MET A 250 -9.89 -9.42 -7.84
C MET A 250 -10.24 -8.65 -6.56
N LEU A 251 -11.50 -8.36 -6.29
CA LEU A 251 -11.96 -7.75 -5.04
C LEU A 251 -11.59 -8.61 -3.83
N ARG A 252 -11.75 -9.93 -3.93
CA ARG A 252 -11.38 -10.86 -2.87
C ARG A 252 -9.87 -10.84 -2.60
N ILE A 253 -9.04 -10.84 -3.64
CA ILE A 253 -7.58 -10.72 -3.53
C ILE A 253 -7.20 -9.40 -2.86
N ILE A 254 -7.76 -8.28 -3.32
CA ILE A 254 -7.48 -6.96 -2.76
C ILE A 254 -7.95 -6.88 -1.29
N ASP A 255 -9.10 -7.42 -0.93
CA ASP A 255 -9.58 -7.46 0.46
C ASP A 255 -8.65 -8.27 1.37
N LEU A 256 -8.22 -9.45 0.94
CA LEU A 256 -7.28 -10.29 1.68
C LEU A 256 -5.94 -9.58 1.94
N MET A 257 -5.46 -8.81 0.99
CA MET A 257 -4.25 -8.00 1.14
C MET A 257 -4.49 -6.71 1.94
N SER A 258 -5.73 -6.28 2.10
CA SER A 258 -6.07 -4.99 2.72
C SER A 258 -6.35 -5.06 4.21
N VAL A 259 -6.74 -6.22 4.75
CA VAL A 259 -7.18 -6.35 6.14
C VAL A 259 -6.53 -7.54 6.84
N THR A 260 -6.34 -7.39 8.14
CA THR A 260 -5.86 -8.48 9.00
C THR A 260 -6.94 -9.55 9.19
N LYS A 261 -6.54 -10.82 9.34
CA LYS A 261 -7.46 -11.88 9.74
C LYS A 261 -7.93 -11.63 11.17
N THR A 262 -9.18 -11.96 11.46
CA THR A 262 -9.71 -11.97 12.85
C THR A 262 -9.03 -13.06 13.64
N GLY A 263 -8.20 -12.69 14.60
CA GLY A 263 -7.59 -13.64 15.55
C GLY A 263 -8.45 -13.85 16.80
N LYS A 264 -8.11 -14.86 17.62
CA LYS A 264 -8.74 -15.08 18.94
C LYS A 264 -8.57 -13.81 19.79
N GLY A 265 -9.70 -13.11 20.08
CA GLY A 265 -9.72 -11.88 20.87
C GLY A 265 -9.83 -10.58 20.08
N VAL A 266 -9.61 -10.58 18.76
CA VAL A 266 -9.78 -9.39 17.91
C VAL A 266 -11.16 -9.43 17.27
N LYS A 267 -12.08 -8.61 17.78
CA LYS A 267 -13.49 -8.57 17.32
C LYS A 267 -13.68 -7.89 15.96
N ARG A 268 -12.66 -7.23 15.39
CA ARG A 268 -12.79 -6.44 14.16
C ARG A 268 -11.54 -6.58 13.30
N ARG A 269 -11.71 -6.82 12.01
CA ARG A 269 -10.64 -6.75 11.02
C ARG A 269 -10.10 -5.32 10.97
N GLN A 270 -8.79 -5.16 10.90
CA GLN A 270 -8.13 -3.87 10.80
C GLN A 270 -7.49 -3.72 9.43
N ARG A 271 -7.55 -2.52 8.86
CA ARG A 271 -6.86 -2.19 7.61
C ARG A 271 -5.35 -2.27 7.82
N ILE A 272 -4.66 -2.98 6.96
CA ILE A 272 -3.20 -3.13 7.00
C ILE A 272 -2.56 -1.80 6.61
N SER A 273 -1.68 -1.29 7.47
CA SER A 273 -0.87 -0.10 7.18
C SER A 273 0.46 -0.51 6.55
N TYR A 274 0.55 -0.38 5.24
CA TYR A 274 1.79 -0.63 4.50
C TYR A 274 2.89 0.39 4.80
N ALA A 275 2.53 1.60 5.25
CA ALA A 275 3.48 2.61 5.70
C ALA A 275 4.30 2.17 6.91
N ALA A 276 3.71 1.33 7.78
CA ALA A 276 4.39 0.79 8.97
C ALA A 276 5.38 -0.33 8.64
N LEU A 277 5.26 -0.95 7.46
CA LEU A 277 6.15 -2.03 7.04
C LEU A 277 7.52 -1.47 6.64
N GLY A 278 8.59 -2.03 7.22
CA GLY A 278 9.96 -1.77 6.80
C GLY A 278 10.37 -2.62 5.59
N ILE A 279 11.44 -2.23 4.91
CA ILE A 279 12.00 -2.99 3.78
C ILE A 279 12.35 -4.43 4.18
N ARG A 280 12.87 -4.63 5.41
CA ARG A 280 13.19 -5.96 5.94
C ARG A 280 11.95 -6.85 6.09
N GLN A 281 10.83 -6.28 6.53
CA GLN A 281 9.57 -7.01 6.68
C GLN A 281 8.98 -7.37 5.31
N MET A 282 9.06 -6.46 4.35
CA MET A 282 8.72 -6.74 2.95
C MET A 282 9.57 -7.88 2.37
N GLY A 283 10.89 -7.84 2.60
CA GLY A 283 11.80 -8.91 2.21
C GLY A 283 11.43 -10.26 2.84
N ALA A 284 11.15 -10.29 4.13
CA ALA A 284 10.75 -11.51 4.84
C ALA A 284 9.40 -12.09 4.35
N VAL A 285 8.45 -11.24 3.96
CA VAL A 285 7.20 -11.67 3.32
C VAL A 285 7.49 -12.30 1.95
N TYR A 286 8.36 -11.67 1.17
CA TYR A 286 8.78 -12.18 -0.14
C TYR A 286 9.52 -13.52 -0.06
N GLU A 287 10.53 -13.63 0.82
CA GLU A 287 11.27 -14.88 1.04
C GLU A 287 10.33 -16.03 1.45
N ALA A 288 9.36 -15.74 2.29
CA ALA A 288 8.37 -16.73 2.71
C ALA A 288 7.44 -17.17 1.57
N LEU A 289 7.24 -16.35 0.54
CA LEU A 289 6.51 -16.72 -0.67
C LEU A 289 7.36 -17.60 -1.60
N LEU A 290 8.65 -17.32 -1.72
CA LEU A 290 9.56 -18.11 -2.56
C LEU A 290 9.89 -19.50 -1.99
N SER A 291 9.70 -19.70 -0.68
CA SER A 291 9.91 -21.00 -0.02
C SER A 291 8.71 -21.95 -0.14
N TYR A 292 7.76 -21.60 -0.98
CA TYR A 292 6.55 -22.38 -1.29
C TYR A 292 6.76 -23.17 -2.59
#